data_b5c1995215d01ddfd84d65604b3cf3ed
#
_entry.id   b5c1995215d01ddfd84d65604b3cf3ed
#
_cell.length_a   1.000
_cell.length_b   1.000
_cell.length_c   1.000
_cell.angle_alpha   90.00
_cell.angle_beta   90.00
_cell.angle_gamma   90.00
#
_symmetry.space_group_name_H-M   'P 1'
#
loop_
_entity.id
_entity.type
_entity.pdbx_description
1 polymer ?
#
loop_
_entity_poly.entity_id
_entity_poly.type
_entity_poly.pdbx_seq_one_letter_code
_entity_poly.pdbx_strand_id
1 'polypeptide(L)'
;MSPASGDVIGRLVILKAWESCEKEIMGKFLRETSFLDAYDFSFIPVGYNLGFEHNFLKRRAEVHGLPDIDILSKPFIDLRVIGILMKGGEFKGSGLNKITGKERDGMMVPVWNKVGDYDKIVEYVEMEAREFVRFNVWLYSRFPSLFIEWKKTWDY
;
A
#
# COMPACT_ATOMS: atom_id res chain seq x y z
N MET A 1 -3.81 -10.60 1.18
CA MET A 1 -5.14 -10.44 0.55
C MET A 1 -5.43 -11.65 -0.33
N SER A 2 -6.68 -12.02 -0.49
CA SER A 2 -7.10 -13.11 -1.39
C SER A 2 -6.84 -12.73 -2.85
N PRO A 3 -6.10 -13.53 -3.64
CA PRO A 3 -5.92 -13.27 -5.07
C PRO A 3 -7.21 -13.37 -5.88
N ALA A 4 -8.23 -14.07 -5.35
CA ALA A 4 -9.50 -14.30 -6.04
C ALA A 4 -10.53 -13.19 -5.83
N SER A 5 -10.53 -12.52 -4.68
CA SER A 5 -11.57 -11.52 -4.31
C SER A 5 -11.02 -10.19 -3.85
N GLY A 6 -9.71 -10.09 -3.58
CA GLY A 6 -9.10 -8.91 -2.96
C GLY A 6 -9.42 -8.73 -1.47
N ASP A 7 -10.16 -9.67 -0.85
CA ASP A 7 -10.49 -9.59 0.56
C ASP A 7 -9.27 -9.77 1.46
N VAL A 8 -9.34 -9.21 2.65
CA VAL A 8 -8.32 -9.40 3.68
C VAL A 8 -8.42 -10.82 4.25
N ILE A 9 -7.34 -11.57 4.18
CA ILE A 9 -7.19 -12.92 4.78
C ILE A 9 -6.20 -12.92 5.94
N GLY A 10 -6.12 -11.90 6.68
CA GLY A 10 -5.23 -11.78 7.82
C GLY A 10 -5.64 -10.62 8.69
N ARG A 11 -4.81 -10.28 9.64
CA ARG A 11 -5.00 -9.10 10.49
C ARG A 11 -4.15 -7.95 9.98
N LEU A 12 -4.59 -6.72 10.24
CA LEU A 12 -3.75 -5.54 10.10
C LEU A 12 -2.60 -5.63 11.12
N VAL A 13 -1.38 -5.48 10.65
CA VAL A 13 -0.19 -5.36 11.50
C VAL A 13 0.30 -3.92 11.43
N ILE A 14 0.29 -3.23 12.56
CA ILE A 14 0.83 -1.88 12.70
C ILE A 14 2.15 -1.97 13.44
N LEU A 15 3.23 -1.57 12.77
CA LEU A 15 4.57 -1.51 13.35
C LEU A 15 4.78 -0.08 13.90
N LYS A 16 4.95 0.03 15.23
CA LYS A 16 4.87 1.31 15.94
C LYS A 16 6.25 1.75 16.40
N ALA A 17 6.69 2.92 15.93
CA ALA A 17 8.01 3.47 16.23
C ALA A 17 8.19 3.90 17.70
N TRP A 18 7.12 3.99 18.46
CA TRP A 18 7.15 4.26 19.90
C TRP A 18 7.17 2.99 20.79
N GLU A 19 6.99 1.81 20.17
CA GLU A 19 7.10 0.50 20.86
C GLU A 19 8.41 -0.22 20.56
N SER A 20 9.07 0.09 19.43
CA SER A 20 10.33 -0.52 19.03
C SER A 20 11.14 0.41 18.13
N CYS A 21 12.46 0.20 18.03
CA CYS A 21 13.28 1.04 17.16
C CYS A 21 13.02 0.73 15.67
N GLU A 22 13.28 1.71 14.81
CA GLU A 22 13.02 1.59 13.38
C GLU A 22 13.75 0.42 12.73
N LYS A 23 14.98 0.12 13.17
CA LYS A 23 15.74 -1.05 12.69
C LYS A 23 15.03 -2.37 12.96
N GLU A 24 14.43 -2.51 14.13
CA GLU A 24 13.65 -3.70 14.50
C GLU A 24 12.37 -3.80 13.68
N ILE A 25 11.68 -2.67 13.45
CA ILE A 25 10.50 -2.59 12.59
C ILE A 25 10.82 -3.07 11.18
N MET A 26 11.89 -2.57 10.58
CA MET A 26 12.32 -2.96 9.24
C MET A 26 12.78 -4.41 9.18
N GLY A 27 13.52 -4.87 10.21
CA GLY A 27 13.91 -6.28 10.31
C GLY A 27 12.70 -7.21 10.44
N LYS A 28 11.66 -6.79 11.15
CA LYS A 28 10.39 -7.54 11.23
C LYS A 28 9.68 -7.58 9.88
N PHE A 29 9.58 -6.45 9.20
CA PHE A 29 9.02 -6.39 7.84
C PHE A 29 9.72 -7.38 6.91
N LEU A 30 11.05 -7.38 6.85
CA LEU A 30 11.83 -8.27 5.99
C LEU A 30 11.59 -9.76 6.29
N ARG A 31 11.49 -10.12 7.56
CA ARG A 31 11.23 -11.51 7.97
C ARG A 31 9.80 -11.97 7.63
N GLU A 32 8.82 -11.13 7.90
CA GLU A 32 7.39 -11.48 7.71
C GLU A 32 7.00 -11.55 6.23
N THR A 33 7.70 -10.82 5.37
CA THR A 33 7.41 -10.79 3.93
C THR A 33 8.28 -11.76 3.13
N SER A 34 9.28 -12.41 3.74
CA SER A 34 10.32 -13.19 3.04
C SER A 34 10.90 -12.43 1.82
N PHE A 35 10.93 -11.11 1.93
CA PHE A 35 11.16 -10.22 0.77
C PHE A 35 12.55 -10.40 0.17
N LEU A 36 13.54 -10.75 0.99
CA LEU A 36 14.92 -10.94 0.55
C LEU A 36 15.16 -12.28 -0.18
N ASP A 37 14.19 -13.21 -0.13
CA ASP A 37 14.29 -14.42 -0.92
C ASP A 37 13.93 -14.12 -2.38
N ALA A 38 14.93 -14.18 -3.27
CA ALA A 38 14.77 -13.86 -4.68
C ALA A 38 13.83 -14.82 -5.42
N TYR A 39 13.61 -16.02 -4.88
CA TYR A 39 12.76 -17.07 -5.47
C TYR A 39 11.37 -17.15 -4.81
N ASP A 40 11.15 -16.44 -3.70
CA ASP A 40 9.84 -16.38 -3.07
C ASP A 40 9.01 -15.25 -3.67
N PHE A 41 8.01 -15.61 -4.45
CA PHE A 41 7.00 -14.72 -5.02
C PHE A 41 5.67 -14.75 -4.25
N SER A 42 5.65 -15.30 -3.05
CA SER A 42 4.45 -15.32 -2.21
C SER A 42 4.04 -13.91 -1.73
N PHE A 43 5.01 -13.00 -1.60
CA PHE A 43 4.76 -11.62 -1.26
C PHE A 43 4.70 -10.74 -2.52
N ILE A 44 3.51 -10.26 -2.84
CA ILE A 44 3.27 -9.28 -3.91
C ILE A 44 2.87 -7.96 -3.23
N PRO A 45 3.70 -6.91 -3.30
CA PRO A 45 3.34 -5.59 -2.78
C PRO A 45 2.08 -5.06 -3.48
N VAL A 46 1.08 -4.72 -2.70
CA VAL A 46 -0.11 -4.00 -3.17
C VAL A 46 -0.22 -2.73 -2.36
N GLY A 47 -0.22 -1.58 -3.01
CA GLY A 47 -0.23 -0.30 -2.31
C GLY A 47 -0.80 0.83 -3.13
N TYR A 48 -0.74 2.03 -2.58
CA TYR A 48 -1.16 3.26 -3.23
C TYR A 48 0.01 4.23 -3.30
N ASN A 49 0.61 4.41 -4.47
CA ASN A 49 1.83 5.19 -4.69
C ASN A 49 3.09 4.49 -4.14
N LEU A 50 3.23 3.20 -4.46
CA LEU A 50 4.34 2.35 -3.97
C LEU A 50 5.74 2.92 -4.23
N GLY A 51 5.90 3.81 -5.18
CA GLY A 51 7.17 4.52 -5.38
C GLY A 51 7.61 5.36 -4.19
N PHE A 52 6.65 5.86 -3.38
CA PHE A 52 6.98 6.59 -2.15
C PHE A 52 7.50 5.62 -1.08
N GLU A 53 6.78 4.52 -0.83
CA GLU A 53 7.17 3.49 0.12
C GLU A 53 8.50 2.83 -0.25
N HIS A 54 8.71 2.57 -1.55
CA HIS A 54 9.98 2.04 -2.06
C HIS A 54 11.15 2.95 -1.69
N ASN A 55 11.08 4.23 -2.05
CA ASN A 55 12.15 5.18 -1.76
C ASN A 55 12.38 5.34 -0.26
N PHE A 56 11.32 5.35 0.54
CA PHE A 56 11.41 5.43 1.99
C PHE A 56 12.11 4.20 2.57
N LEU A 57 11.65 2.99 2.25
CA LEU A 57 12.20 1.74 2.78
C LEU A 57 13.66 1.57 2.37
N LYS A 58 13.99 1.83 1.11
CA LYS A 58 15.35 1.77 0.60
C LYS A 58 16.29 2.69 1.37
N ARG A 59 15.89 3.96 1.52
CA ARG A 59 16.70 4.95 2.26
C ARG A 59 16.87 4.59 3.73
N ARG A 60 15.82 4.08 4.38
CA ARG A 60 15.91 3.69 5.79
C ARG A 60 16.73 2.41 5.98
N ALA A 61 16.65 1.46 5.06
CA ALA A 61 17.53 0.28 5.07
C ALA A 61 19.00 0.69 5.03
N GLU A 62 19.36 1.59 4.14
CA GLU A 62 20.73 2.15 4.03
C GLU A 62 21.18 2.79 5.35
N VAL A 63 20.35 3.64 5.97
CA VAL A 63 20.67 4.33 7.24
C VAL A 63 20.93 3.32 8.38
N HIS A 64 20.21 2.19 8.39
CA HIS A 64 20.33 1.18 9.46
C HIS A 64 21.28 0.05 9.14
N GLY A 65 21.98 0.10 7.99
CA GLY A 65 22.90 -0.97 7.56
C GLY A 65 22.19 -2.31 7.34
N LEU A 66 20.92 -2.25 6.88
CA LEU A 66 20.15 -3.43 6.49
C LEU A 66 20.35 -3.73 4.99
N PRO A 67 20.05 -4.96 4.54
CA PRO A 67 20.01 -5.26 3.12
C PRO A 67 19.11 -4.29 2.34
N ASP A 68 19.43 -4.06 1.05
CA ASP A 68 18.62 -3.21 0.18
C ASP A 68 17.17 -3.74 0.09
N ILE A 69 16.21 -2.84 0.24
CA ILE A 69 14.78 -3.16 0.18
C ILE A 69 14.18 -2.53 -1.08
N ASP A 70 14.15 -3.31 -2.15
CA ASP A 70 13.54 -2.90 -3.42
C ASP A 70 12.20 -3.60 -3.63
N ILE A 71 11.12 -3.02 -3.07
CA ILE A 71 9.77 -3.58 -3.18
C ILE A 71 9.20 -3.55 -4.60
N LEU A 72 9.87 -2.89 -5.53
CA LEU A 72 9.47 -2.83 -6.94
C LEU A 72 10.23 -3.84 -7.82
N SER A 73 11.23 -4.55 -7.28
CA SER A 73 11.98 -5.59 -8.01
C SER A 73 11.18 -6.87 -8.27
N LYS A 74 10.10 -7.08 -7.54
CA LYS A 74 9.15 -8.20 -7.72
C LYS A 74 7.85 -7.70 -8.35
N PRO A 75 6.97 -8.60 -8.83
CA PRO A 75 5.63 -8.20 -9.26
C PRO A 75 4.91 -7.40 -8.16
N PHE A 76 4.33 -6.27 -8.52
CA PHE A 76 3.61 -5.38 -7.60
C PHE A 76 2.34 -4.82 -8.23
N ILE A 77 1.44 -4.32 -7.40
CA ILE A 77 0.20 -3.65 -7.83
C ILE A 77 0.15 -2.27 -7.19
N ASP A 78 0.33 -1.22 -7.99
CA ASP A 78 0.17 0.16 -7.53
C ASP A 78 -1.22 0.70 -7.92
N LEU A 79 -2.12 0.79 -6.96
CA LEU A 79 -3.49 1.26 -7.18
C LEU A 79 -3.58 2.74 -7.55
N ARG A 80 -2.51 3.51 -7.37
CA ARG A 80 -2.50 4.91 -7.84
C ARG A 80 -2.55 5.01 -9.35
N VAL A 81 -1.94 4.06 -10.07
CA VAL A 81 -2.03 3.99 -11.54
C VAL A 81 -3.50 3.87 -11.97
N ILE A 82 -4.28 3.03 -11.28
CA ILE A 82 -5.72 2.91 -11.54
C ILE A 82 -6.43 4.22 -11.21
N GLY A 83 -6.11 4.86 -10.08
CA GLY A 83 -6.67 6.17 -9.71
C GLY A 83 -6.39 7.26 -10.75
N ILE A 84 -5.21 7.25 -11.37
CA ILE A 84 -4.87 8.15 -12.48
C ILE A 84 -5.76 7.88 -13.71
N LEU A 85 -5.92 6.60 -14.09
CA LEU A 85 -6.79 6.21 -15.21
C LEU A 85 -8.25 6.61 -14.96
N MET A 86 -8.76 6.42 -13.73
CA MET A 86 -10.11 6.85 -13.34
C MET A 86 -10.29 8.39 -13.42
N LYS A 87 -9.21 9.15 -13.38
CA LYS A 87 -9.18 10.61 -13.55
C LYS A 87 -8.82 11.06 -14.97
N GLY A 88 -8.99 10.18 -15.96
CA GLY A 88 -8.70 10.51 -17.36
C GLY A 88 -7.20 10.72 -17.66
N GLY A 89 -6.31 10.10 -16.89
CA GLY A 89 -4.85 10.24 -17.03
C GLY A 89 -4.24 11.35 -16.19
N GLU A 90 -5.05 12.10 -15.42
CA GLU A 90 -4.53 13.20 -14.60
C GLU A 90 -3.92 12.70 -13.29
N PHE A 91 -2.65 13.05 -13.05
CA PHE A 91 -1.97 12.77 -11.79
C PHE A 91 -2.53 13.62 -10.64
N LYS A 92 -2.87 14.90 -10.91
CA LYS A 92 -3.46 15.79 -9.92
C LYS A 92 -4.87 15.32 -9.55
N GLY A 93 -5.12 15.17 -8.24
CA GLY A 93 -6.42 14.69 -7.76
C GLY A 93 -6.56 13.15 -7.74
N SER A 94 -5.53 12.39 -8.11
CA SER A 94 -5.51 10.93 -8.02
C SER A 94 -5.00 10.40 -6.66
N GLY A 95 -4.92 11.22 -5.62
CA GLY A 95 -4.59 10.77 -4.26
C GLY A 95 -5.70 9.88 -3.67
N LEU A 96 -5.35 8.95 -2.79
CA LEU A 96 -6.31 8.01 -2.18
C LEU A 96 -7.52 8.74 -1.57
N ASN A 97 -7.28 9.83 -0.84
CA ASN A 97 -8.35 10.66 -0.26
C ASN A 97 -9.32 11.26 -1.30
N LYS A 98 -8.83 11.54 -2.52
CA LYS A 98 -9.66 12.08 -3.61
C LYS A 98 -10.41 11.00 -4.38
N ILE A 99 -9.89 9.80 -4.39
CA ILE A 99 -10.54 8.64 -5.05
C ILE A 99 -11.57 8.00 -4.11
N THR A 100 -11.27 7.86 -2.81
CA THR A 100 -12.15 7.17 -1.86
C THR A 100 -13.08 8.09 -1.09
N GLY A 101 -12.85 9.41 -1.13
CA GLY A 101 -13.59 10.37 -0.30
C GLY A 101 -13.13 10.40 1.17
N LYS A 102 -11.96 9.84 1.48
CA LYS A 102 -11.40 9.83 2.83
C LYS A 102 -11.32 11.26 3.41
N GLU A 103 -11.90 11.48 4.58
CA GLU A 103 -12.02 12.81 5.20
C GLU A 103 -10.70 13.37 5.74
N ARG A 104 -9.80 12.49 6.22
CA ARG A 104 -8.54 12.89 6.84
C ARG A 104 -7.35 12.60 5.92
N ASP A 105 -6.39 13.49 5.91
CA ASP A 105 -5.08 13.27 5.29
C ASP A 105 -4.00 13.05 6.37
N GLY A 106 -2.80 12.63 5.95
CA GLY A 106 -1.69 12.33 6.86
C GLY A 106 -0.97 13.55 7.45
N MET A 107 -1.40 14.78 7.16
CA MET A 107 -0.69 16.01 7.58
C MET A 107 -0.61 16.16 9.11
N MET A 108 -1.55 15.58 9.84
CA MET A 108 -1.58 15.65 11.30
C MET A 108 -0.70 14.62 12.00
N VAL A 109 -0.28 13.56 11.29
CA VAL A 109 0.54 12.47 11.88
C VAL A 109 1.83 12.98 12.54
N PRO A 110 2.62 13.89 11.94
CA PRO A 110 3.80 14.44 12.59
C PRO A 110 3.47 15.25 13.86
N VAL A 111 2.31 15.94 13.87
CA VAL A 111 1.86 16.72 15.04
C VAL A 111 1.50 15.77 16.18
N TRP A 112 0.69 14.76 15.91
CA TRP A 112 0.31 13.76 16.93
C TRP A 112 1.53 13.01 17.47
N ASN A 113 2.46 12.62 16.59
CA ASN A 113 3.70 11.98 17.04
C ASN A 113 4.51 12.87 17.97
N LYS A 114 4.62 14.18 17.68
CA LYS A 114 5.37 15.14 18.51
C LYS A 114 4.77 15.32 19.91
N VAL A 115 3.46 15.23 20.05
CA VAL A 115 2.76 15.38 21.35
C VAL A 115 2.47 14.05 22.02
N GLY A 116 2.87 12.91 21.43
CA GLY A 116 2.67 11.57 21.99
C GLY A 116 1.23 11.05 21.89
N ASP A 117 0.41 11.62 20.99
CA ASP A 117 -0.98 11.20 20.77
C ASP A 117 -1.03 10.01 19.79
N TYR A 118 -0.47 8.89 20.25
CA TYR A 118 -0.28 7.69 19.41
C TYR A 118 -1.58 6.99 19.04
N ASP A 119 -2.60 7.12 19.87
CA ASP A 119 -3.92 6.53 19.59
C ASP A 119 -4.53 7.13 18.32
N LYS A 120 -4.40 8.46 18.14
CA LYS A 120 -4.85 9.12 16.90
C LYS A 120 -4.07 8.66 15.66
N ILE A 121 -2.78 8.34 15.81
CA ILE A 121 -1.98 7.78 14.72
C ILE A 121 -2.51 6.39 14.36
N VAL A 122 -2.79 5.54 15.35
CA VAL A 122 -3.35 4.20 15.13
C VAL A 122 -4.72 4.29 14.46
N GLU A 123 -5.64 5.12 14.96
CA GLU A 123 -6.96 5.35 14.36
C GLU A 123 -6.85 5.80 12.89
N TYR A 124 -5.91 6.71 12.62
CA TYR A 124 -5.65 7.19 11.27
C TYR A 124 -5.17 6.07 10.34
N VAL A 125 -4.19 5.27 10.77
CA VAL A 125 -3.65 4.15 9.99
C VAL A 125 -4.72 3.09 9.73
N GLU A 126 -5.54 2.77 10.73
CA GLU A 126 -6.66 1.83 10.56
C GLU A 126 -7.72 2.35 9.58
N MET A 127 -8.05 3.64 9.64
CA MET A 127 -8.96 4.26 8.69
C MET A 127 -8.38 4.19 7.27
N GLU A 128 -7.10 4.52 7.11
CA GLU A 128 -6.43 4.49 5.81
C GLU A 128 -6.39 3.06 5.23
N ALA A 129 -6.09 2.08 6.07
CA ALA A 129 -6.11 0.67 5.67
C ALA A 129 -7.52 0.22 5.24
N ARG A 130 -8.58 0.62 5.96
CA ARG A 130 -9.97 0.31 5.57
C ARG A 130 -10.34 0.89 4.21
N GLU A 131 -10.00 2.16 3.97
CA GLU A 131 -10.28 2.81 2.69
C GLU A 131 -9.50 2.19 1.54
N PHE A 132 -8.25 1.85 1.76
CA PHE A 132 -7.43 1.13 0.79
C PHE A 132 -8.04 -0.24 0.45
N VAL A 133 -8.38 -1.04 1.47
CA VAL A 133 -9.00 -2.37 1.28
C VAL A 133 -10.33 -2.23 0.54
N ARG A 134 -11.20 -1.29 0.94
CA ARG A 134 -12.49 -1.03 0.26
C ARG A 134 -12.31 -0.74 -1.22
N PHE A 135 -11.35 0.11 -1.55
CA PHE A 135 -11.05 0.45 -2.94
C PHE A 135 -10.51 -0.77 -3.71
N ASN A 136 -9.60 -1.53 -3.11
CA ASN A 136 -9.05 -2.72 -3.73
C ASN A 136 -10.12 -3.80 -4.00
N VAL A 137 -10.97 -4.10 -3.03
CA VAL A 137 -12.10 -5.06 -3.19
C VAL A 137 -13.04 -4.60 -4.30
N TRP A 138 -13.35 -3.30 -4.34
CA TRP A 138 -14.17 -2.75 -5.42
C TRP A 138 -13.53 -2.95 -6.79
N LEU A 139 -12.22 -2.72 -6.93
CA LEU A 139 -11.50 -2.98 -8.19
C LEU A 139 -11.58 -4.45 -8.59
N TYR A 140 -11.32 -5.37 -7.68
CA TYR A 140 -11.43 -6.81 -7.93
C TYR A 140 -12.81 -7.21 -8.45
N SER A 141 -13.87 -6.57 -7.97
CA SER A 141 -15.22 -6.83 -8.45
C SER A 141 -15.50 -6.30 -9.87
N ARG A 142 -14.70 -5.33 -10.36
CA ARG A 142 -14.93 -4.64 -11.64
C ARG A 142 -14.02 -5.13 -12.77
N PHE A 143 -12.78 -5.47 -12.47
CA PHE A 143 -11.83 -5.88 -13.51
C PHE A 143 -12.30 -7.04 -14.41
N PRO A 144 -12.96 -8.10 -13.92
CA PRO A 144 -13.47 -9.15 -14.79
C PRO A 144 -14.47 -8.63 -15.83
N SER A 145 -15.34 -7.69 -15.44
CA SER A 145 -16.30 -7.08 -16.37
C SER A 145 -15.60 -6.24 -17.43
N LEU A 146 -14.61 -5.42 -17.05
CA LEU A 146 -13.82 -4.64 -18.00
C LEU A 146 -13.08 -5.53 -19.00
N PHE A 147 -12.55 -6.67 -18.55
CA PHE A 147 -11.90 -7.62 -19.42
C PHE A 147 -12.88 -8.27 -20.44
N ILE A 148 -14.10 -8.57 -20.01
CA ILE A 148 -15.15 -9.08 -20.89
C ILE A 148 -15.55 -8.01 -21.93
N GLU A 149 -15.70 -6.76 -21.49
CA GLU A 149 -16.00 -5.65 -22.40
C GLU A 149 -14.89 -5.44 -23.42
N TRP A 150 -13.64 -5.47 -22.98
CA TRP A 150 -12.48 -5.41 -23.89
C TRP A 150 -12.46 -6.52 -24.91
N LYS A 151 -12.76 -7.77 -24.52
CA LYS A 151 -12.82 -8.91 -25.44
C LYS A 151 -13.84 -8.72 -26.57
N LYS A 152 -14.96 -8.07 -26.32
CA LYS A 152 -15.98 -7.78 -27.34
C LYS A 152 -15.46 -6.87 -28.45
N THR A 153 -14.36 -6.15 -28.24
CA THR A 153 -13.74 -5.29 -29.26
C THR A 153 -12.79 -6.05 -30.19
N TRP A 154 -12.53 -7.36 -29.93
CA TRP A 154 -11.62 -8.16 -30.77
C TRP A 154 -12.32 -8.78 -31.99
N ASP A 155 -13.67 -8.80 -32.01
CA ASP A 155 -14.46 -9.41 -33.04
C ASP A 155 -14.78 -8.45 -34.23
N TYR A 156 -13.83 -7.51 -34.50
CA TYR A 156 -13.92 -6.57 -35.64
C TYR A 156 -12.82 -6.82 -36.66
#